data_002038adbdb0293c9a68436686cc1d92
#
_entry.id   002038adbdb0293c9a68436686cc1d92
#
_cell.length_a   1.000
_cell.length_b   1.000
_cell.length_c   1.000
_cell.angle_alpha   90.00
_cell.angle_beta   90.00
_cell.angle_gamma   90.00
#
_symmetry.space_group_name_H-M   'P 1'
#
loop_
_entity.id
_entity.type
_entity.pdbx_description
1 polymer ?
#
loop_
_entity_poly.entity_id
_entity_poly.type
_entity_poly.pdbx_seq_one_letter_code
_entity_poly.pdbx_strand_id
1 'polypeptide(L)'
;MGQRKEIVRNFVSKGLKVDNAVRIASIKRSTYYYQSNGKPKGKKPSTHTLHLNGESISNDIVIQDIIELITPEYHNYGYQVTTELLKDKGYIINHKKVYNLMDKNNLLHPKLIKNKSLNKEYIKYTVPPLEYPFATVEVDIKYIYIHLQKKNAYLITFLCAFSRYAVVWDLSYTMKAAQVKKLLLEFLDNVISRQNINKENIKIKIRTDNGPQFIAKQLAETFSKLTLDHEFIYPATPQQNGHIESFHSTVTKLVCSRNIFADLEHARNIFTDFFTAYNKTRVMKSILHNSPENFLRLWESGCIGIKKDKRNKEIFFFTEKPTKKEMVDSPVEDFFVHDKINTFVDSFNNQQKNSPV
;
A
#
# COMPACT_ATOMS: atom_id res chain seq x y z
N MET A 1 30.13 26.70 -7.62
CA MET A 1 31.18 26.98 -6.59
C MET A 1 32.46 27.53 -7.19
N GLY A 2 33.04 26.99 -8.27
CA GLY A 2 34.26 27.50 -8.94
C GLY A 2 34.14 28.95 -9.34
N GLN A 3 33.15 29.35 -10.06
CA GLN A 3 32.91 30.73 -10.51
C GLN A 3 32.88 31.77 -9.37
N ARG A 4 32.25 31.45 -8.22
CA ARG A 4 32.24 32.38 -7.08
C ARG A 4 33.61 32.57 -6.44
N LYS A 5 34.44 31.52 -6.38
CA LYS A 5 35.83 31.62 -5.92
C LYS A 5 36.68 32.48 -6.86
N GLU A 6 36.43 32.38 -8.15
CA GLU A 6 37.13 33.15 -9.18
C GLU A 6 36.78 34.66 -9.07
N ILE A 7 35.50 34.98 -8.87
CA ILE A 7 35.04 36.34 -8.59
C ILE A 7 35.78 36.91 -7.35
N VAL A 8 35.85 36.15 -6.25
CA VAL A 8 36.58 36.59 -5.04
C VAL A 8 38.03 36.85 -5.35
N ARG A 9 38.75 35.96 -6.09
CA ARG A 9 40.13 36.13 -6.48
C ARG A 9 40.34 37.42 -7.29
N ASN A 10 39.48 37.69 -8.25
CA ASN A 10 39.53 38.85 -9.10
C ASN A 10 39.40 40.18 -8.29
N PHE A 11 38.46 40.23 -7.33
CA PHE A 11 38.30 41.41 -6.51
C PHE A 11 39.43 41.58 -5.47
N VAL A 12 39.96 40.48 -4.94
CA VAL A 12 41.13 40.52 -4.03
C VAL A 12 42.36 40.98 -4.78
N SER A 13 42.59 40.55 -6.03
CA SER A 13 43.72 41.04 -6.85
C SER A 13 43.61 42.54 -7.20
N LYS A 14 42.40 43.09 -7.15
CA LYS A 14 42.14 44.54 -7.28
C LYS A 14 42.21 45.31 -5.97
N GLY A 15 42.72 44.70 -4.88
CA GLY A 15 42.95 45.35 -3.59
C GLY A 15 41.81 45.25 -2.57
N LEU A 16 40.73 44.52 -2.87
CA LEU A 16 39.64 44.34 -1.91
C LEU A 16 40.07 43.33 -0.81
N LYS A 17 39.76 43.66 0.46
CA LYS A 17 40.00 42.71 1.55
C LYS A 17 39.20 41.42 1.36
N VAL A 18 39.81 40.26 1.60
CA VAL A 18 39.21 38.95 1.42
C VAL A 18 37.86 38.81 2.11
N ASP A 19 37.71 39.33 3.33
CA ASP A 19 36.46 39.27 4.10
C ASP A 19 35.29 39.98 3.43
N ASN A 20 35.58 41.13 2.78
CA ASN A 20 34.58 41.85 2.01
C ASN A 20 34.21 41.12 0.70
N ALA A 21 35.23 40.59 0.00
CA ALA A 21 35.04 39.89 -1.26
C ALA A 21 34.25 38.60 -1.08
N VAL A 22 34.50 37.81 -0.02
CA VAL A 22 33.73 36.56 0.24
C VAL A 22 32.29 36.86 0.68
N ARG A 23 32.06 37.95 1.43
CA ARG A 23 30.71 38.41 1.81
C ARG A 23 29.89 38.82 0.58
N ILE A 24 30.48 39.60 -0.32
CA ILE A 24 29.85 40.03 -1.58
C ILE A 24 29.52 38.81 -2.46
N ALA A 25 30.46 37.86 -2.57
CA ALA A 25 30.26 36.63 -3.34
C ALA A 25 29.32 35.60 -2.66
N SER A 26 28.81 35.90 -1.46
CA SER A 26 27.99 35.00 -0.65
C SER A 26 28.57 33.60 -0.48
N ILE A 27 29.88 33.54 -0.12
CA ILE A 27 30.55 32.30 0.25
C ILE A 27 31.23 32.44 1.62
N LYS A 28 31.36 31.33 2.35
CA LYS A 28 32.08 31.36 3.63
C LYS A 28 33.58 31.44 3.39
N ARG A 29 34.32 32.18 4.26
CA ARG A 29 35.79 32.29 4.22
C ARG A 29 36.46 30.91 4.18
N SER A 30 36.00 29.96 4.98
CA SER A 30 36.49 28.58 4.97
C SER A 30 36.31 27.89 3.60
N THR A 31 35.21 28.18 2.88
CA THR A 31 34.95 27.66 1.52
C THR A 31 35.93 28.27 0.49
N TYR A 32 36.28 29.54 0.64
CA TYR A 32 37.25 30.21 -0.25
C TYR A 32 38.64 29.57 -0.16
N TYR A 33 39.15 29.38 1.06
CA TYR A 33 40.47 28.78 1.30
C TYR A 33 40.46 27.24 1.16
N TYR A 34 39.30 26.61 1.12
CA TYR A 34 39.26 25.16 0.99
C TYR A 34 39.84 24.71 -0.36
N GLN A 35 40.93 23.94 -0.29
CA GLN A 35 41.51 23.21 -1.42
C GLN A 35 41.19 21.72 -1.26
N SER A 36 40.63 21.12 -2.31
CA SER A 36 40.40 19.69 -2.33
C SER A 36 41.75 18.98 -2.52
N ASN A 37 42.05 18.04 -1.65
CA ASN A 37 43.23 17.19 -1.79
C ASN A 37 43.05 16.04 -2.79
N GLY A 38 41.98 16.07 -3.60
CA GLY A 38 41.68 15.05 -4.60
C GLY A 38 41.21 13.70 -4.02
N LYS A 39 41.28 13.50 -2.71
CA LYS A 39 40.82 12.26 -2.08
C LYS A 39 39.29 12.29 -1.90
N PRO A 40 38.57 11.19 -2.22
CA PRO A 40 37.14 11.10 -1.99
C PRO A 40 36.87 11.26 -0.47
N LYS A 41 35.90 12.12 -0.13
CA LYS A 41 35.49 12.36 1.26
C LYS A 41 34.64 11.21 1.78
N GLY A 42 34.97 10.73 2.98
CA GLY A 42 34.17 9.73 3.70
C GLY A 42 34.83 8.34 3.76
N LYS A 43 34.19 7.45 4.51
CA LYS A 43 34.59 6.03 4.56
C LYS A 43 34.25 5.34 3.26
N LYS A 44 35.16 4.50 2.74
CA LYS A 44 34.83 3.64 1.60
C LYS A 44 33.61 2.76 1.95
N PRO A 45 32.63 2.58 1.03
CA PRO A 45 31.54 1.65 1.25
C PRO A 45 32.09 0.25 1.57
N SER A 46 31.50 -0.44 2.54
CA SER A 46 31.92 -1.80 2.84
C SER A 46 31.52 -2.75 1.73
N THR A 47 32.35 -3.74 1.43
CA THR A 47 32.10 -4.79 0.44
C THR A 47 31.35 -5.98 1.01
N HIS A 48 31.14 -6.02 2.32
CA HIS A 48 30.49 -7.11 3.04
C HIS A 48 29.38 -6.59 3.97
N THR A 49 28.45 -7.45 4.31
CA THR A 49 27.33 -7.21 5.22
C THR A 49 27.37 -8.26 6.32
N LEU A 50 27.20 -7.85 7.58
CA LEU A 50 27.10 -8.76 8.72
C LEU A 50 25.73 -9.45 8.74
N HIS A 51 25.73 -10.71 9.15
CA HIS A 51 24.54 -11.50 9.41
C HIS A 51 24.42 -11.79 10.92
N LEU A 52 23.21 -12.07 11.41
CA LEU A 52 22.92 -12.32 12.83
C LEU A 52 23.70 -13.52 13.41
N ASN A 53 24.11 -14.47 12.58
CA ASN A 53 24.97 -15.61 12.97
C ASN A 53 26.45 -15.24 13.12
N GLY A 54 26.81 -13.95 12.91
CA GLY A 54 28.19 -13.45 13.01
C GLY A 54 28.99 -13.54 11.70
N GLU A 55 28.44 -14.14 10.63
CA GLU A 55 29.13 -14.22 9.34
C GLU A 55 29.19 -12.88 8.60
N SER A 56 30.29 -12.68 7.87
CA SER A 56 30.49 -11.53 6.99
C SER A 56 30.22 -11.95 5.54
N ILE A 57 29.02 -11.64 5.06
CA ILE A 57 28.53 -12.05 3.73
C ILE A 57 28.91 -11.00 2.68
N SER A 58 29.41 -11.45 1.51
CA SER A 58 29.70 -10.55 0.38
C SER A 58 28.45 -9.80 -0.08
N ASN A 59 28.63 -8.53 -0.47
CA ASN A 59 27.52 -7.76 -1.05
C ASN A 59 26.96 -8.37 -2.34
N ASP A 60 27.71 -9.19 -3.07
CA ASP A 60 27.25 -9.88 -4.27
C ASP A 60 26.16 -10.91 -3.93
N ILE A 61 26.31 -11.64 -2.81
CA ILE A 61 25.27 -12.54 -2.28
C ILE A 61 24.05 -11.75 -1.84
N VAL A 62 24.26 -10.63 -1.14
CA VAL A 62 23.15 -9.73 -0.73
C VAL A 62 22.38 -9.22 -1.95
N ILE A 63 23.06 -8.94 -3.07
CA ILE A 63 22.41 -8.50 -4.32
C ILE A 63 21.56 -9.64 -4.91
N GLN A 64 22.02 -10.88 -4.89
CA GLN A 64 21.23 -12.05 -5.33
C GLN A 64 19.97 -12.19 -4.47
N ASP A 65 20.10 -12.10 -3.16
CA ASP A 65 18.94 -12.11 -2.26
C ASP A 65 17.95 -10.95 -2.54
N ILE A 66 18.47 -9.75 -2.86
CA ILE A 66 17.61 -8.63 -3.28
C ILE A 66 16.84 -8.99 -4.55
N ILE A 67 17.51 -9.56 -5.56
CA ILE A 67 16.88 -9.97 -6.82
C ILE A 67 15.80 -11.02 -6.56
N GLU A 68 16.09 -12.05 -5.76
CA GLU A 68 15.11 -13.07 -5.37
C GLU A 68 13.87 -12.47 -4.69
N LEU A 69 14.05 -11.44 -3.85
CA LEU A 69 12.94 -10.78 -3.15
C LEU A 69 12.07 -9.91 -4.06
N ILE A 70 12.63 -9.28 -5.10
CA ILE A 70 11.90 -8.33 -5.96
C ILE A 70 11.40 -8.95 -7.27
N THR A 71 11.94 -10.11 -7.69
CA THR A 71 11.62 -10.76 -8.97
C THR A 71 10.25 -11.44 -9.00
N PRO A 72 9.75 -12.08 -7.92
CA PRO A 72 8.46 -12.75 -7.99
C PRO A 72 7.35 -11.82 -8.45
N GLU A 73 6.39 -12.39 -9.17
CA GLU A 73 5.26 -11.66 -9.70
C GLU A 73 4.53 -10.90 -8.58
N TYR A 74 4.10 -9.67 -8.87
CA TYR A 74 3.44 -8.74 -7.94
C TYR A 74 4.27 -8.23 -6.74
N HIS A 75 5.53 -8.64 -6.56
CA HIS A 75 6.38 -8.14 -5.47
C HIS A 75 6.88 -6.72 -5.75
N ASN A 76 7.75 -6.52 -6.72
CA ASN A 76 8.24 -5.21 -7.17
C ASN A 76 8.50 -4.19 -6.04
N TYR A 77 9.25 -4.61 -5.02
CA TYR A 77 9.48 -3.82 -3.81
C TYR A 77 10.54 -2.73 -4.02
N GLY A 78 10.31 -1.55 -3.41
CA GLY A 78 11.33 -0.52 -3.30
C GLY A 78 12.29 -0.80 -2.13
N TYR A 79 13.45 -0.12 -2.13
CA TYR A 79 14.54 -0.36 -1.18
C TYR A 79 14.12 -0.39 0.31
N GLN A 80 13.09 0.33 0.72
CA GLN A 80 12.65 0.34 2.12
C GLN A 80 12.03 -1.00 2.54
N VAL A 81 11.12 -1.54 1.74
CA VAL A 81 10.51 -2.86 1.99
C VAL A 81 11.57 -3.95 1.86
N THR A 82 12.39 -3.90 0.81
CA THR A 82 13.51 -4.83 0.63
C THR A 82 14.47 -4.84 1.82
N THR A 83 14.69 -3.68 2.47
CA THR A 83 15.54 -3.62 3.67
C THR A 83 14.95 -4.42 4.83
N GLU A 84 13.65 -4.31 5.08
CA GLU A 84 13.01 -5.06 6.16
C GLU A 84 13.00 -6.56 5.87
N LEU A 85 12.71 -6.96 4.63
CA LEU A 85 12.78 -8.37 4.22
C LEU A 85 14.20 -8.97 4.34
N LEU A 86 15.24 -8.18 4.05
CA LEU A 86 16.63 -8.62 4.29
C LEU A 86 16.94 -8.75 5.78
N LYS A 87 16.41 -7.88 6.64
CA LYS A 87 16.54 -8.02 8.09
C LYS A 87 15.83 -9.29 8.60
N ASP A 88 14.66 -9.60 8.04
CA ASP A 88 13.92 -10.84 8.36
C ASP A 88 14.70 -12.08 7.91
N LYS A 89 15.47 -12.01 6.81
CA LYS A 89 16.47 -13.04 6.42
C LYS A 89 17.70 -13.09 7.36
N GLY A 90 17.84 -12.16 8.32
CA GLY A 90 18.92 -12.13 9.30
C GLY A 90 20.07 -11.17 8.96
N TYR A 91 19.97 -10.33 7.94
CA TYR A 91 21.02 -9.35 7.63
C TYR A 91 21.02 -8.16 8.59
N ILE A 92 22.18 -7.77 9.10
CA ILE A 92 22.39 -6.52 9.84
C ILE A 92 22.69 -5.41 8.81
N ILE A 93 21.64 -4.83 8.25
CA ILE A 93 21.74 -3.89 7.13
C ILE A 93 20.85 -2.67 7.34
N ASN A 94 21.23 -1.51 6.82
CA ASN A 94 20.43 -0.30 6.83
C ASN A 94 19.92 0.07 5.43
N HIS A 95 18.85 0.85 5.37
CA HIS A 95 18.19 1.24 4.12
C HIS A 95 19.10 2.05 3.15
N LYS A 96 20.10 2.78 3.66
CA LYS A 96 21.06 3.53 2.80
C LYS A 96 21.97 2.57 2.05
N LYS A 97 22.40 1.48 2.69
CA LYS A 97 23.22 0.46 2.04
C LYS A 97 22.42 -0.29 0.99
N VAL A 98 21.18 -0.71 1.31
CA VAL A 98 20.29 -1.37 0.35
C VAL A 98 20.00 -0.46 -0.84
N TYR A 99 19.68 0.82 -0.60
CA TYR A 99 19.50 1.80 -1.67
C TYR A 99 20.72 1.85 -2.60
N ASN A 100 21.92 1.95 -2.06
CA ASN A 100 23.15 2.02 -2.86
C ASN A 100 23.44 0.73 -3.64
N LEU A 101 23.13 -0.44 -3.07
CA LEU A 101 23.26 -1.73 -3.77
C LEU A 101 22.26 -1.82 -4.92
N MET A 102 21.02 -1.46 -4.69
CA MET A 102 19.98 -1.46 -5.73
C MET A 102 20.26 -0.42 -6.83
N ASP A 103 20.70 0.79 -6.47
CA ASP A 103 21.04 1.86 -7.41
C ASP A 103 22.16 1.45 -8.38
N LYS A 104 23.26 0.90 -7.83
CA LYS A 104 24.42 0.44 -8.63
C LYS A 104 24.10 -0.71 -9.58
N ASN A 105 23.08 -1.51 -9.27
CA ASN A 105 22.67 -2.67 -10.06
C ASN A 105 21.39 -2.40 -10.88
N ASN A 106 20.97 -1.13 -11.02
CA ASN A 106 19.76 -0.73 -11.76
C ASN A 106 18.48 -1.43 -11.31
N LEU A 107 18.38 -1.75 -10.02
CA LEU A 107 17.21 -2.41 -9.39
C LEU A 107 16.21 -1.43 -8.79
N LEU A 108 16.48 -0.12 -8.84
CA LEU A 108 15.55 0.91 -8.37
C LEU A 108 14.51 1.24 -9.43
N HIS A 109 13.29 1.50 -8.96
CA HIS A 109 12.24 2.02 -9.87
C HIS A 109 12.59 3.42 -10.37
N PRO A 110 12.24 3.74 -11.63
CA PRO A 110 12.35 5.11 -12.15
C PRO A 110 11.63 6.09 -11.21
N LYS A 111 12.29 7.20 -10.90
CA LYS A 111 11.65 8.27 -10.12
C LYS A 111 10.54 8.89 -10.96
N LEU A 112 9.30 8.77 -10.50
CA LEU A 112 8.20 9.54 -11.06
C LEU A 112 8.49 11.03 -10.80
N ILE A 113 8.70 11.79 -11.87
CA ILE A 113 8.80 13.26 -11.79
C ILE A 113 7.41 13.76 -11.41
N LYS A 114 7.21 14.06 -10.14
CA LYS A 114 6.01 14.78 -9.70
C LYS A 114 6.17 16.22 -10.20
N ASN A 115 5.34 16.63 -11.14
CA ASN A 115 5.17 18.05 -11.41
C ASN A 115 4.82 18.74 -10.08
N LYS A 116 5.57 19.76 -9.69
CA LYS A 116 5.25 20.57 -8.51
C LYS A 116 3.86 21.14 -8.73
N SER A 117 2.86 20.55 -8.07
CA SER A 117 1.54 21.17 -8.00
C SER A 117 1.69 22.47 -7.22
N LEU A 118 1.09 23.53 -7.75
CA LEU A 118 0.91 24.80 -7.04
C LEU A 118 0.36 24.49 -5.63
N ASN A 119 0.84 25.19 -4.61
CA ASN A 119 0.37 25.08 -3.24
C ASN A 119 -1.14 25.28 -3.20
N LYS A 120 -1.89 24.19 -3.23
CA LYS A 120 -3.32 24.18 -2.92
C LYS A 120 -3.43 23.95 -1.43
N GLU A 121 -4.12 24.84 -0.73
CA GLU A 121 -4.55 24.58 0.64
C GLU A 121 -5.53 23.40 0.59
N TYR A 122 -5.08 22.26 1.06
CA TYR A 122 -5.92 21.06 1.13
C TYR A 122 -6.74 21.13 2.41
N ILE A 123 -8.05 20.98 2.28
CA ILE A 123 -8.95 20.68 3.40
C ILE A 123 -8.39 19.42 4.10
N LYS A 124 -8.32 19.45 5.43
CA LYS A 124 -7.89 18.27 6.22
C LYS A 124 -8.87 17.13 5.97
N TYR A 125 -8.45 16.16 5.17
CA TYR A 125 -9.25 14.97 4.92
C TYR A 125 -9.31 14.10 6.17
N THR A 126 -10.51 13.67 6.51
CA THR A 126 -10.71 12.73 7.62
C THR A 126 -10.28 11.35 7.12
N VAL A 127 -9.07 10.95 7.43
CA VAL A 127 -8.65 9.55 7.28
C VAL A 127 -9.49 8.72 8.26
N PRO A 128 -10.05 7.56 7.86
CA PRO A 128 -10.77 6.69 8.79
C PRO A 128 -9.93 6.40 10.02
N PRO A 129 -10.48 6.49 11.25
CA PRO A 129 -9.76 6.10 12.45
C PRO A 129 -9.38 4.63 12.39
N LEU A 130 -8.26 4.28 13.04
CA LEU A 130 -7.82 2.90 13.17
C LEU A 130 -8.55 2.25 14.35
N GLU A 131 -9.75 1.71 14.13
CA GLU A 131 -10.55 1.12 15.22
C GLU A 131 -10.27 -0.39 15.34
N TYR A 132 -10.70 -1.16 14.35
CA TYR A 132 -10.53 -2.61 14.27
C TYR A 132 -10.68 -3.08 12.81
N PRO A 133 -10.30 -4.33 12.50
CA PRO A 133 -10.47 -4.86 11.14
C PRO A 133 -11.92 -4.78 10.68
N PHE A 134 -12.12 -4.33 9.45
CA PHE A 134 -13.41 -4.17 8.76
C PHE A 134 -14.35 -3.09 9.35
N ALA A 135 -13.95 -2.33 10.37
CA ALA A 135 -14.75 -1.19 10.87
C ALA A 135 -15.09 -0.19 9.75
N THR A 136 -14.16 0.08 8.88
CA THR A 136 -14.37 0.87 7.65
C THR A 136 -13.86 0.10 6.44
N VAL A 137 -14.72 -0.02 5.42
CA VAL A 137 -14.41 -0.66 4.15
C VAL A 137 -14.62 0.35 3.04
N GLU A 138 -13.58 0.59 2.26
CA GLU A 138 -13.62 1.46 1.10
C GLU A 138 -14.00 0.61 -0.13
N VAL A 139 -15.01 1.07 -0.88
CA VAL A 139 -15.50 0.39 -2.09
C VAL A 139 -15.41 1.35 -3.27
N ASP A 140 -14.79 0.90 -4.34
CA ASP A 140 -14.66 1.71 -5.56
C ASP A 140 -14.60 0.82 -6.80
N ILE A 141 -14.88 1.42 -7.97
CA ILE A 141 -14.92 0.75 -9.28
C ILE A 141 -13.85 1.32 -10.19
N LYS A 142 -12.93 0.44 -10.60
CA LYS A 142 -11.89 0.76 -11.56
C LYS A 142 -12.23 0.25 -12.96
N TYR A 143 -12.02 1.08 -13.98
CA TYR A 143 -12.14 0.67 -15.37
C TYR A 143 -10.91 -0.13 -15.80
N ILE A 144 -11.14 -1.31 -16.39
CA ILE A 144 -10.13 -2.21 -16.94
C ILE A 144 -10.37 -2.38 -18.43
N TYR A 145 -9.44 -1.94 -19.25
CA TYR A 145 -9.57 -2.03 -20.70
C TYR A 145 -9.24 -3.45 -21.19
N ILE A 146 -10.19 -4.08 -21.89
CA ILE A 146 -10.04 -5.42 -22.50
C ILE A 146 -9.63 -5.21 -23.96
N HIS A 147 -8.37 -5.50 -24.27
CA HIS A 147 -7.70 -5.06 -25.49
C HIS A 147 -8.30 -5.66 -26.76
N LEU A 148 -8.46 -7.00 -26.85
CA LEU A 148 -8.96 -7.64 -28.06
C LEU A 148 -10.46 -7.40 -28.27
N GLN A 149 -11.19 -7.14 -27.21
CA GLN A 149 -12.62 -6.82 -27.30
C GLN A 149 -12.91 -5.33 -27.38
N LYS A 150 -11.86 -4.48 -27.30
CA LYS A 150 -11.93 -3.01 -27.42
C LYS A 150 -12.99 -2.35 -26.56
N LYS A 151 -13.19 -2.84 -25.32
CA LYS A 151 -14.18 -2.30 -24.39
C LYS A 151 -13.66 -2.34 -22.95
N ASN A 152 -14.28 -1.54 -22.08
CA ASN A 152 -13.95 -1.53 -20.66
C ASN A 152 -14.78 -2.58 -19.91
N ALA A 153 -14.15 -3.25 -18.94
CA ALA A 153 -14.78 -3.96 -17.85
C ALA A 153 -14.66 -3.11 -16.57
N TYR A 154 -15.45 -3.44 -15.57
CA TYR A 154 -15.57 -2.77 -14.28
C TYR A 154 -15.03 -3.70 -13.20
N LEU A 155 -13.94 -3.31 -12.57
CA LEU A 155 -13.40 -4.00 -11.40
C LEU A 155 -13.90 -3.28 -10.15
N ILE A 156 -14.79 -3.92 -9.41
CA ILE A 156 -15.19 -3.47 -8.08
C ILE A 156 -14.35 -4.17 -7.02
N THR A 157 -13.96 -3.44 -5.96
CA THR A 157 -13.18 -4.01 -4.85
C THR A 157 -13.71 -3.48 -3.53
N PHE A 158 -13.86 -4.36 -2.53
CA PHE A 158 -14.14 -4.05 -1.14
C PHE A 158 -12.84 -4.17 -0.35
N LEU A 159 -12.25 -3.04 0.01
CA LEU A 159 -10.94 -2.96 0.66
C LEU A 159 -11.09 -2.55 2.13
N CYS A 160 -10.62 -3.38 3.06
CA CYS A 160 -10.54 -3.01 4.47
C CYS A 160 -9.56 -1.85 4.68
N ALA A 161 -10.05 -0.71 5.18
CA ALA A 161 -9.20 0.46 5.44
C ALA A 161 -8.18 0.22 6.56
N PHE A 162 -8.42 -0.73 7.46
CA PHE A 162 -7.54 -1.09 8.56
C PHE A 162 -6.38 -1.99 8.10
N SER A 163 -6.70 -3.16 7.58
CA SER A 163 -5.72 -4.20 7.23
C SER A 163 -5.22 -4.15 5.77
N ARG A 164 -5.84 -3.35 4.92
CA ARG A 164 -5.63 -3.36 3.45
C ARG A 164 -6.06 -4.66 2.77
N TYR A 165 -6.77 -5.52 3.47
CA TYR A 165 -7.26 -6.78 2.92
C TYR A 165 -8.36 -6.51 1.88
N ALA A 166 -8.20 -7.03 0.66
CA ALA A 166 -9.23 -7.01 -0.37
C ALA A 166 -10.17 -8.20 -0.13
N VAL A 167 -11.35 -7.93 0.42
CA VAL A 167 -12.28 -8.97 0.94
C VAL A 167 -13.06 -9.63 -0.18
N VAL A 168 -13.66 -8.81 -1.04
CA VAL A 168 -14.47 -9.24 -2.18
C VAL A 168 -14.11 -8.36 -3.37
N TRP A 169 -14.09 -8.95 -4.54
CA TRP A 169 -13.91 -8.25 -5.80
C TRP A 169 -14.69 -8.96 -6.91
N ASP A 170 -15.06 -8.23 -7.95
CA ASP A 170 -15.58 -8.79 -9.18
C ASP A 170 -15.14 -7.96 -10.39
N LEU A 171 -14.99 -8.62 -11.52
CA LEU A 171 -14.68 -8.00 -12.81
C LEU A 171 -15.79 -8.37 -13.81
N SER A 172 -16.52 -7.39 -14.31
CA SER A 172 -17.67 -7.62 -15.20
C SER A 172 -17.78 -6.51 -16.24
N TYR A 173 -18.45 -6.79 -17.38
CA TYR A 173 -18.76 -5.75 -18.37
C TYR A 173 -19.87 -4.79 -17.94
N THR A 174 -20.57 -5.10 -16.87
CA THR A 174 -21.59 -4.23 -16.26
C THR A 174 -21.38 -4.19 -14.76
N MET A 175 -21.74 -3.07 -14.12
CA MET A 175 -21.74 -2.97 -12.67
C MET A 175 -23.01 -2.23 -12.23
N LYS A 176 -24.10 -2.97 -12.17
CA LYS A 176 -25.43 -2.48 -11.76
C LYS A 176 -25.59 -2.59 -10.24
N ALA A 177 -26.49 -1.80 -9.66
CA ALA A 177 -26.78 -1.82 -8.22
C ALA A 177 -27.11 -3.23 -7.67
N ALA A 178 -27.77 -4.09 -8.45
CA ALA A 178 -28.04 -5.47 -8.06
C ALA A 178 -26.76 -6.32 -7.92
N GLN A 179 -25.75 -6.08 -8.77
CA GLN A 179 -24.46 -6.76 -8.67
C GLN A 179 -23.70 -6.27 -7.42
N VAL A 180 -23.68 -4.94 -7.18
CA VAL A 180 -23.09 -4.36 -5.96
C VAL A 180 -23.78 -4.91 -4.70
N LYS A 181 -25.12 -5.02 -4.71
CA LYS A 181 -25.88 -5.63 -3.61
C LYS A 181 -25.44 -7.08 -3.35
N LYS A 182 -25.31 -7.90 -4.40
CA LYS A 182 -24.82 -9.29 -4.27
C LYS A 182 -23.45 -9.34 -3.61
N LEU A 183 -22.50 -8.52 -4.09
CA LEU A 183 -21.15 -8.46 -3.55
C LEU A 183 -21.11 -7.93 -2.10
N LEU A 184 -21.99 -6.99 -1.74
CA LEU A 184 -22.15 -6.52 -0.37
C LEU A 184 -22.60 -7.65 0.57
N LEU A 185 -23.54 -8.49 0.14
CA LEU A 185 -23.99 -9.65 0.92
C LEU A 185 -22.88 -10.70 1.06
N GLU A 186 -22.15 -10.98 -0.01
CA GLU A 186 -20.97 -11.86 0.01
C GLU A 186 -19.87 -11.32 0.94
N PHE A 187 -19.61 -10.02 0.89
CA PHE A 187 -18.68 -9.35 1.81
C PHE A 187 -19.09 -9.58 3.27
N LEU A 188 -20.36 -9.38 3.61
CA LEU A 188 -20.83 -9.55 4.98
C LEU A 188 -20.73 -11.00 5.45
N ASP A 189 -21.09 -11.95 4.59
CA ASP A 189 -20.96 -13.38 4.91
C ASP A 189 -19.51 -13.75 5.23
N ASN A 190 -18.57 -13.29 4.40
CA ASN A 190 -17.15 -13.50 4.59
C ASN A 190 -16.64 -12.89 5.92
N VAL A 191 -17.04 -11.66 6.26
CA VAL A 191 -16.61 -10.99 7.49
C VAL A 191 -17.23 -11.62 8.73
N ILE A 192 -18.52 -11.96 8.69
CA ILE A 192 -19.24 -12.59 9.80
C ILE A 192 -18.67 -13.97 10.08
N SER A 193 -18.48 -14.78 9.06
CA SER A 193 -17.91 -16.14 9.18
C SER A 193 -16.52 -16.11 9.77
N ARG A 194 -15.68 -15.13 9.39
CA ARG A 194 -14.32 -14.99 9.88
C ARG A 194 -14.23 -14.56 11.34
N GLN A 195 -15.02 -13.55 11.74
CA GLN A 195 -14.86 -12.93 13.05
C GLN A 195 -15.69 -13.57 14.15
N ASN A 196 -16.48 -14.59 13.84
CA ASN A 196 -17.44 -15.22 14.78
C ASN A 196 -18.32 -14.17 15.49
N ILE A 197 -18.60 -13.05 14.82
CA ILE A 197 -19.31 -11.91 15.36
C ILE A 197 -20.82 -12.21 15.36
N ASN A 198 -21.47 -11.93 16.47
CA ASN A 198 -22.92 -11.97 16.53
C ASN A 198 -23.51 -10.88 15.61
N LYS A 199 -24.38 -11.23 14.68
CA LYS A 199 -24.93 -10.36 13.62
C LYS A 199 -25.53 -9.04 14.16
N GLU A 200 -25.96 -9.04 15.42
CA GLU A 200 -26.60 -7.88 16.08
C GLU A 200 -25.64 -6.78 16.50
N ASN A 201 -24.32 -7.03 16.56
CA ASN A 201 -23.31 -6.10 17.05
C ASN A 201 -22.33 -5.59 15.97
N ILE A 202 -22.66 -5.82 14.69
CA ILE A 202 -21.78 -5.41 13.60
C ILE A 202 -21.92 -3.90 13.36
N LYS A 203 -20.86 -3.14 13.60
CA LYS A 203 -20.74 -1.73 13.22
C LYS A 203 -19.75 -1.61 12.06
N ILE A 204 -20.20 -1.83 10.84
CA ILE A 204 -19.38 -1.70 9.64
C ILE A 204 -19.84 -0.47 8.87
N LYS A 205 -18.86 0.37 8.54
CA LYS A 205 -19.03 1.53 7.67
C LYS A 205 -18.53 1.19 6.27
N ILE A 206 -19.40 1.28 5.28
CA ILE A 206 -19.04 1.14 3.87
C ILE A 206 -18.93 2.52 3.27
N ARG A 207 -17.72 2.86 2.79
CA ARG A 207 -17.43 4.15 2.17
C ARG A 207 -17.35 3.99 0.66
N THR A 208 -18.13 4.79 -0.09
CA THR A 208 -18.19 4.76 -1.55
C THR A 208 -18.08 6.18 -2.13
N ASP A 209 -17.82 6.27 -3.42
CA ASP A 209 -18.09 7.49 -4.18
C ASP A 209 -19.61 7.68 -4.43
N ASN A 210 -19.96 8.75 -5.17
CA ASN A 210 -21.34 9.08 -5.51
C ASN A 210 -21.77 8.44 -6.85
N GLY A 211 -21.20 7.32 -7.24
CA GLY A 211 -21.57 6.61 -8.47
C GLY A 211 -23.04 6.17 -8.47
N PRO A 212 -23.72 6.15 -9.63
CA PRO A 212 -25.15 5.84 -9.72
C PRO A 212 -25.50 4.45 -9.16
N GLN A 213 -24.58 3.49 -9.24
CA GLN A 213 -24.73 2.15 -8.68
C GLN A 213 -24.78 2.16 -7.14
N PHE A 214 -24.13 3.14 -6.48
CA PHE A 214 -24.08 3.24 -5.02
C PHE A 214 -25.23 4.05 -4.44
N ILE A 215 -25.79 5.02 -5.19
CA ILE A 215 -26.93 5.85 -4.76
C ILE A 215 -28.28 5.23 -5.07
N ALA A 216 -28.32 4.06 -5.73
CA ALA A 216 -29.53 3.40 -6.12
C ALA A 216 -30.42 3.02 -4.90
N LYS A 217 -31.72 3.30 -4.98
CA LYS A 217 -32.71 3.04 -3.91
C LYS A 217 -32.63 1.61 -3.38
N GLN A 218 -32.48 0.62 -4.26
CA GLN A 218 -32.35 -0.80 -3.89
C GLN A 218 -31.15 -1.05 -2.94
N LEU A 219 -30.04 -0.35 -3.15
CA LEU A 219 -28.86 -0.49 -2.29
C LEU A 219 -29.08 0.23 -0.94
N ALA A 220 -29.66 1.42 -0.95
CA ALA A 220 -30.00 2.16 0.26
C ALA A 220 -30.97 1.37 1.17
N GLU A 221 -31.97 0.72 0.61
CA GLU A 221 -32.88 -0.18 1.34
C GLU A 221 -32.12 -1.38 1.94
N THR A 222 -31.12 -1.90 1.22
CA THR A 222 -30.29 -3.00 1.72
C THR A 222 -29.43 -2.56 2.90
N PHE A 223 -28.80 -1.41 2.84
CA PHE A 223 -28.04 -0.83 3.96
C PHE A 223 -28.90 -0.62 5.19
N SER A 224 -30.10 -0.05 5.03
CA SER A 224 -31.05 0.16 6.13
C SER A 224 -31.48 -1.16 6.79
N LYS A 225 -31.79 -2.20 5.99
CA LYS A 225 -32.19 -3.53 6.51
C LYS A 225 -31.07 -4.25 7.24
N LEU A 226 -29.83 -4.02 6.86
CA LEU A 226 -28.65 -4.68 7.44
C LEU A 226 -28.02 -3.86 8.58
N THR A 227 -28.58 -2.72 8.92
CA THR A 227 -28.07 -1.80 9.95
C THR A 227 -26.60 -1.42 9.72
N LEU A 228 -26.23 -1.22 8.44
CA LEU A 228 -24.90 -0.82 8.01
C LEU A 228 -24.82 0.68 7.78
N ASP A 229 -23.72 1.29 8.17
CA ASP A 229 -23.43 2.69 7.84
C ASP A 229 -22.94 2.81 6.41
N HIS A 230 -23.66 3.57 5.57
CA HIS A 230 -23.20 3.95 4.23
C HIS A 230 -22.68 5.39 4.25
N GLU A 231 -21.40 5.57 4.01
CA GLU A 231 -20.74 6.88 4.00
C GLU A 231 -20.34 7.24 2.55
N PHE A 232 -20.85 8.38 2.06
CA PHE A 232 -20.45 8.92 0.77
C PHE A 232 -19.29 9.90 0.93
N ILE A 233 -18.29 9.82 0.04
CA ILE A 233 -17.27 10.85 -0.03
C ILE A 233 -17.86 12.13 -0.63
N TYR A 234 -17.30 13.31 -0.25
CA TYR A 234 -17.71 14.56 -0.90
C TYR A 234 -17.37 14.55 -2.39
N PRO A 235 -18.21 15.15 -3.24
CA PRO A 235 -17.92 15.29 -4.66
C PRO A 235 -16.54 15.90 -4.91
N ALA A 236 -15.78 15.37 -5.87
CA ALA A 236 -14.44 15.79 -6.23
C ALA A 236 -13.38 15.72 -5.09
N THR A 237 -13.59 14.87 -4.07
CA THR A 237 -12.64 14.64 -3.00
C THR A 237 -12.15 13.18 -2.93
N PRO A 238 -11.47 12.69 -3.96
CA PRO A 238 -11.02 11.29 -4.03
C PRO A 238 -10.13 10.92 -2.83
N GLN A 239 -9.41 11.86 -2.26
CA GLN A 239 -8.51 11.62 -1.11
C GLN A 239 -9.23 11.07 0.14
N GLN A 240 -10.56 11.14 0.22
CA GLN A 240 -11.35 10.52 1.29
C GLN A 240 -11.44 8.99 1.14
N ASN A 241 -11.13 8.45 -0.05
CA ASN A 241 -10.98 7.02 -0.35
C ASN A 241 -9.50 6.65 -0.62
N GLY A 242 -8.57 7.26 0.09
CA GLY A 242 -7.14 7.21 -0.22
C GLY A 242 -6.51 5.82 -0.20
N HIS A 243 -7.06 4.86 0.57
CA HIS A 243 -6.53 3.51 0.61
C HIS A 243 -6.87 2.72 -0.65
N ILE A 244 -8.12 2.79 -1.12
CA ILE A 244 -8.52 2.12 -2.35
C ILE A 244 -7.93 2.79 -3.59
N GLU A 245 -7.70 4.10 -3.58
CA GLU A 245 -6.95 4.79 -4.64
C GLU A 245 -5.50 4.30 -4.74
N SER A 246 -4.84 4.16 -3.59
CA SER A 246 -3.49 3.58 -3.51
C SER A 246 -3.48 2.14 -4.00
N PHE A 247 -4.50 1.36 -3.66
CA PHE A 247 -4.70 0.00 -4.16
C PHE A 247 -4.89 0.01 -5.69
N HIS A 248 -5.75 0.86 -6.25
CA HIS A 248 -5.95 0.99 -7.69
C HIS A 248 -4.68 1.42 -8.45
N SER A 249 -3.84 2.25 -7.82
CA SER A 249 -2.50 2.56 -8.35
C SER A 249 -1.61 1.32 -8.41
N THR A 250 -1.69 0.44 -7.40
CA THR A 250 -0.98 -0.85 -7.38
C THR A 250 -1.49 -1.78 -8.48
N VAL A 251 -2.82 -1.92 -8.63
CA VAL A 251 -3.45 -2.66 -9.74
C VAL A 251 -2.95 -2.16 -11.10
N THR A 252 -2.94 -0.84 -11.30
CA THR A 252 -2.44 -0.26 -12.56
C THR A 252 -0.99 -0.68 -12.84
N LYS A 253 -0.11 -0.57 -11.84
CA LYS A 253 1.33 -0.84 -12.00
C LYS A 253 1.66 -2.33 -12.18
N LEU A 254 0.99 -3.19 -11.45
CA LEU A 254 1.36 -4.61 -11.36
C LEU A 254 0.55 -5.50 -12.30
N VAL A 255 -0.65 -5.07 -12.67
CA VAL A 255 -1.55 -5.84 -13.52
C VAL A 255 -1.75 -5.16 -14.87
N CYS A 256 -2.39 -3.96 -14.87
CA CYS A 256 -2.82 -3.36 -16.14
C CYS A 256 -1.66 -2.95 -17.05
N SER A 257 -0.53 -2.45 -16.50
CA SER A 257 0.62 -2.04 -17.32
C SER A 257 1.49 -3.20 -17.81
N ARG A 258 1.24 -4.42 -17.34
CA ARG A 258 2.05 -5.61 -17.66
C ARG A 258 1.31 -6.62 -18.50
N ASN A 259 -0.01 -6.48 -18.64
CA ASN A 259 -0.85 -7.46 -19.33
C ASN A 259 -1.68 -6.84 -20.44
N ILE A 260 -1.84 -7.59 -21.51
CA ILE A 260 -2.79 -7.33 -22.59
C ILE A 260 -3.94 -8.32 -22.42
N PHE A 261 -5.10 -7.83 -21.96
CA PHE A 261 -6.25 -8.69 -21.72
C PHE A 261 -6.95 -9.07 -23.04
N ALA A 262 -7.03 -10.36 -23.30
CA ALA A 262 -7.69 -10.90 -24.49
C ALA A 262 -9.21 -10.77 -24.36
N ASP A 263 -9.77 -11.27 -23.28
CA ASP A 263 -11.18 -11.26 -22.94
C ASP A 263 -11.38 -11.13 -21.42
N LEU A 264 -12.63 -11.19 -20.98
CA LEU A 264 -12.99 -11.03 -19.57
C LEU A 264 -12.50 -12.20 -18.71
N GLU A 265 -12.54 -13.42 -19.23
CA GLU A 265 -12.12 -14.63 -18.51
C GLU A 265 -10.61 -14.62 -18.29
N HIS A 266 -9.84 -14.34 -19.33
CA HIS A 266 -8.39 -14.15 -19.22
C HIS A 266 -8.04 -13.07 -18.20
N ALA A 267 -8.74 -11.93 -18.24
CA ALA A 267 -8.53 -10.88 -17.25
C ALA A 267 -8.89 -11.35 -15.83
N ARG A 268 -9.99 -12.07 -15.64
CA ARG A 268 -10.40 -12.63 -14.33
C ARG A 268 -9.34 -13.56 -13.75
N ASN A 269 -8.77 -14.44 -14.55
CA ASN A 269 -7.72 -15.37 -14.11
C ASN A 269 -6.51 -14.60 -13.58
N ILE A 270 -6.02 -13.59 -14.33
CA ILE A 270 -4.90 -12.73 -13.90
C ILE A 270 -5.26 -11.97 -12.60
N PHE A 271 -6.48 -11.46 -12.48
CA PHE A 271 -6.92 -10.78 -11.26
C PHE A 271 -7.06 -11.73 -10.07
N THR A 272 -7.46 -12.97 -10.27
CA THR A 272 -7.52 -14.00 -9.22
C THR A 272 -6.12 -14.24 -8.63
N ASP A 273 -5.12 -14.44 -9.48
CA ASP A 273 -3.74 -14.60 -9.06
C ASP A 273 -3.21 -13.35 -8.35
N PHE A 274 -3.52 -12.17 -8.90
CA PHE A 274 -3.13 -10.91 -8.30
C PHE A 274 -3.75 -10.71 -6.90
N PHE A 275 -5.06 -10.91 -6.72
CA PHE A 275 -5.72 -10.72 -5.42
C PHE A 275 -5.24 -11.73 -4.38
N THR A 276 -4.97 -12.95 -4.81
CA THR A 276 -4.36 -13.98 -3.97
C THR A 276 -2.98 -13.55 -3.50
N ALA A 277 -2.10 -13.16 -4.41
CA ALA A 277 -0.76 -12.68 -4.08
C ALA A 277 -0.81 -11.38 -3.26
N TYR A 278 -1.73 -10.45 -3.58
CA TYR A 278 -1.91 -9.20 -2.85
C TYR A 278 -2.25 -9.44 -1.38
N ASN A 279 -3.21 -10.31 -1.10
CA ASN A 279 -3.64 -10.59 0.26
C ASN A 279 -2.63 -11.46 1.03
N LYS A 280 -2.09 -12.51 0.42
CA LYS A 280 -1.28 -13.54 1.10
C LYS A 280 0.21 -13.19 1.19
N THR A 281 0.78 -12.59 0.14
CA THR A 281 2.24 -12.45 0.04
C THR A 281 2.76 -11.03 -0.07
N ARG A 282 1.93 -10.07 -0.52
CA ARG A 282 2.40 -8.71 -0.75
C ARG A 282 2.64 -7.94 0.54
N VAL A 283 3.90 -7.64 0.81
CA VAL A 283 4.34 -6.90 2.01
C VAL A 283 4.12 -5.40 1.86
N MET A 284 3.53 -4.76 2.88
CA MET A 284 3.21 -3.34 2.88
C MET A 284 3.72 -2.61 4.13
N LYS A 285 4.39 -1.48 3.91
CA LYS A 285 4.90 -0.64 5.00
C LYS A 285 3.81 -0.12 5.93
N SER A 286 2.63 0.19 5.40
CA SER A 286 1.52 0.77 6.16
C SER A 286 0.95 -0.17 7.23
N ILE A 287 1.19 -1.45 7.12
CA ILE A 287 0.75 -2.52 8.02
C ILE A 287 1.95 -3.29 8.59
N LEU A 288 2.95 -2.56 9.08
CA LEU A 288 4.14 -3.08 9.76
C LEU A 288 4.95 -4.09 8.92
N HIS A 289 5.06 -3.86 7.62
CA HIS A 289 5.77 -4.75 6.68
C HIS A 289 5.22 -6.18 6.65
N ASN A 290 3.90 -6.34 6.75
CA ASN A 290 3.22 -7.61 6.60
C ASN A 290 2.39 -7.66 5.32
N SER A 291 1.96 -8.85 4.91
CA SER A 291 0.83 -8.99 3.99
C SER A 291 -0.49 -8.71 4.71
N PRO A 292 -1.55 -8.31 4.00
CA PRO A 292 -2.86 -8.07 4.62
C PRO A 292 -3.35 -9.24 5.48
N GLU A 293 -3.19 -10.46 5.01
CA GLU A 293 -3.61 -11.67 5.71
C GLU A 293 -2.77 -11.93 6.95
N ASN A 294 -1.44 -11.83 6.86
CA ASN A 294 -0.57 -12.00 8.01
C ASN A 294 -0.81 -10.91 9.06
N PHE A 295 -1.06 -9.67 8.62
CA PHE A 295 -1.40 -8.58 9.52
C PHE A 295 -2.70 -8.85 10.30
N LEU A 296 -3.73 -9.41 9.65
CA LEU A 296 -4.98 -9.80 10.34
C LEU A 296 -4.73 -10.88 11.38
N ARG A 297 -3.94 -11.92 11.06
CA ARG A 297 -3.57 -12.97 12.03
C ARG A 297 -2.84 -12.42 13.25
N LEU A 298 -1.86 -11.55 13.02
CA LEU A 298 -1.10 -10.91 14.10
C LEU A 298 -1.97 -9.97 14.96
N TRP A 299 -2.96 -9.33 14.36
CA TRP A 299 -3.96 -8.56 15.11
C TRP A 299 -4.85 -9.47 15.98
N GLU A 300 -5.37 -10.54 15.41
CA GLU A 300 -6.22 -11.53 16.10
C GLU A 300 -5.48 -12.23 17.26
N SER A 301 -4.17 -12.45 17.12
CA SER A 301 -3.32 -12.98 18.20
C SER A 301 -2.89 -11.93 19.25
N GLY A 302 -3.30 -10.67 19.12
CA GLY A 302 -2.93 -9.60 20.05
C GLY A 302 -1.50 -9.06 19.89
N CYS A 303 -0.75 -9.49 18.86
CA CYS A 303 0.61 -9.04 18.61
C CYS A 303 0.72 -7.62 18.05
N ILE A 304 -0.40 -7.00 17.65
CA ILE A 304 -0.44 -5.65 17.09
C ILE A 304 -1.35 -4.75 17.93
N GLY A 305 -0.86 -3.56 18.26
CA GLY A 305 -1.60 -2.50 18.94
C GLY A 305 -1.63 -1.21 18.13
N ILE A 306 -2.43 -0.26 18.61
CA ILE A 306 -2.54 1.09 18.06
C ILE A 306 -2.02 2.09 19.08
N LYS A 307 -1.21 3.04 18.64
CA LYS A 307 -0.74 4.17 19.45
C LYS A 307 -0.72 5.46 18.65
N LYS A 308 -0.68 6.60 19.33
CA LYS A 308 -0.50 7.90 18.70
C LYS A 308 1.01 8.22 18.55
N ASP A 309 1.38 8.70 17.39
CA ASP A 309 2.73 9.23 17.15
C ASP A 309 2.90 10.66 17.71
N LYS A 310 4.10 11.25 17.55
CA LYS A 310 4.42 12.62 18.00
C LYS A 310 3.54 13.71 17.33
N ARG A 311 2.86 13.38 16.25
CA ARG A 311 1.94 14.27 15.50
C ARG A 311 0.48 13.98 15.81
N ASN A 312 0.21 13.20 16.87
CA ASN A 312 -1.13 12.75 17.28
C ASN A 312 -1.84 11.89 16.22
N LYS A 313 -1.09 11.26 15.30
CA LYS A 313 -1.59 10.34 14.28
C LYS A 313 -1.55 8.92 14.83
N GLU A 314 -2.64 8.18 14.66
CA GLU A 314 -2.70 6.76 14.98
C GLU A 314 -1.80 5.94 14.07
N ILE A 315 -1.00 5.08 14.67
CA ILE A 315 -0.07 4.17 13.98
C ILE A 315 -0.10 2.80 14.63
N PHE A 316 0.12 1.78 13.85
CA PHE A 316 0.32 0.41 14.34
C PHE A 316 1.70 0.22 14.96
N PHE A 317 1.79 -0.67 15.94
CA PHE A 317 3.05 -1.13 16.52
C PHE A 317 2.92 -2.58 16.96
N PHE A 318 4.03 -3.30 17.05
CA PHE A 318 4.06 -4.63 17.66
C PHE A 318 4.03 -4.50 19.19
N THR A 319 3.06 -5.16 19.83
CA THR A 319 2.98 -5.29 21.31
C THR A 319 4.05 -6.25 21.81
N GLU A 320 4.22 -7.36 21.07
CA GLU A 320 5.29 -8.33 21.23
C GLU A 320 5.92 -8.59 19.86
N LYS A 321 7.25 -8.79 19.80
CA LYS A 321 7.88 -9.17 18.53
C LYS A 321 7.42 -10.60 18.20
N PRO A 322 6.71 -10.79 17.09
CA PRO A 322 6.30 -12.13 16.70
C PRO A 322 7.54 -13.00 16.49
N THR A 323 7.51 -14.22 17.05
CA THR A 323 8.57 -15.20 16.79
C THR A 323 8.55 -15.61 15.33
N LYS A 324 9.72 -16.01 14.77
CA LYS A 324 9.80 -16.50 13.37
C LYS A 324 8.80 -17.63 13.07
N LYS A 325 8.42 -18.41 14.09
CA LYS A 325 7.49 -19.52 13.99
C LYS A 325 6.04 -19.07 13.79
N GLU A 326 5.65 -17.95 14.39
CA GLU A 326 4.31 -17.37 14.20
C GLU A 326 4.14 -16.68 12.83
N MET A 327 5.26 -16.38 12.17
CA MET A 327 5.24 -15.79 10.81
C MET A 327 5.07 -16.84 9.69
N VAL A 328 5.38 -18.12 9.93
CA VAL A 328 5.52 -19.13 8.86
C VAL A 328 4.60 -20.35 9.04
N ASP A 329 4.26 -20.75 10.26
CA ASP A 329 3.64 -22.06 10.55
C ASP A 329 2.20 -21.94 11.07
N SER A 330 1.26 -21.63 10.20
CA SER A 330 -0.10 -22.18 10.31
C SER A 330 -0.54 -22.58 8.92
N PRO A 331 -1.02 -23.82 8.72
CA PRO A 331 -1.64 -24.17 7.45
C PRO A 331 -2.76 -23.16 7.22
N VAL A 332 -2.64 -22.42 6.12
CA VAL A 332 -3.67 -21.51 5.65
C VAL A 332 -4.86 -22.40 5.28
N GLU A 333 -5.77 -22.61 6.20
CA GLU A 333 -7.14 -22.91 5.79
C GLU A 333 -7.57 -21.74 4.93
N ASP A 334 -7.97 -21.98 3.69
CA ASP A 334 -8.40 -20.94 2.77
C ASP A 334 -9.46 -20.10 3.48
N PHE A 335 -9.11 -18.86 3.84
CA PHE A 335 -9.93 -17.99 4.66
C PHE A 335 -11.28 -17.65 4.00
N PHE A 336 -11.38 -17.85 2.70
CA PHE A 336 -12.59 -17.63 1.93
C PHE A 336 -12.76 -18.77 0.91
N VAL A 337 -13.43 -19.84 1.35
CA VAL A 337 -13.86 -20.91 0.43
C VAL A 337 -15.12 -20.42 -0.28
N HIS A 338 -15.04 -20.26 -1.59
CA HIS A 338 -16.16 -19.86 -2.46
C HIS A 338 -17.40 -20.80 -2.37
N ASP A 339 -17.27 -21.95 -1.73
CA ASP A 339 -18.31 -23.01 -1.73
C ASP A 339 -19.40 -22.88 -0.65
N LYS A 340 -19.34 -21.88 0.25
CA LYS A 340 -20.37 -21.66 1.28
C LYS A 340 -21.32 -20.50 1.03
N ILE A 341 -21.40 -20.03 -0.22
CA ILE A 341 -22.16 -18.82 -0.61
C ILE A 341 -23.69 -18.94 -0.40
N ASN A 342 -24.24 -20.15 -0.27
CA ASN A 342 -25.68 -20.34 -0.33
C ASN A 342 -26.44 -20.11 0.99
N THR A 343 -25.83 -20.21 2.15
CA THR A 343 -26.55 -20.22 3.43
C THR A 343 -27.07 -18.85 3.87
N PHE A 344 -26.33 -17.76 3.63
CA PHE A 344 -26.77 -16.42 4.04
C PHE A 344 -27.76 -15.82 3.05
N VAL A 345 -27.49 -15.97 1.76
CA VAL A 345 -28.40 -15.49 0.69
C VAL A 345 -29.74 -16.21 0.78
N ASP A 346 -29.76 -17.51 1.06
CA ASP A 346 -30.98 -18.30 1.22
C ASP A 346 -31.75 -17.94 2.51
N SER A 347 -31.07 -17.68 3.62
CA SER A 347 -31.70 -17.19 4.86
C SER A 347 -32.31 -15.80 4.69
N PHE A 348 -31.63 -14.91 3.97
CA PHE A 348 -32.12 -13.55 3.69
C PHE A 348 -33.32 -13.55 2.71
N ASN A 349 -33.27 -14.39 1.68
CA ASN A 349 -34.36 -14.54 0.73
C ASN A 349 -35.60 -15.22 1.36
N ASN A 350 -35.40 -16.14 2.31
CA ASN A 350 -36.48 -16.78 3.04
C ASN A 350 -37.16 -15.86 4.06
N GLN A 351 -36.43 -14.91 4.69
CA GLN A 351 -37.04 -13.86 5.53
C GLN A 351 -37.91 -12.88 4.72
N GLN A 352 -37.61 -12.67 3.43
CA GLN A 352 -38.46 -11.84 2.56
C GLN A 352 -39.77 -12.52 2.13
N LYS A 353 -39.82 -13.85 2.11
CA LYS A 353 -41.07 -14.60 1.77
C LYS A 353 -42.06 -14.73 2.93
N ASN A 354 -41.57 -14.50 4.17
CA ASN A 354 -42.38 -14.69 5.38
C ASN A 354 -42.77 -13.36 6.07
N SER A 355 -42.59 -12.21 5.43
CA SER A 355 -43.15 -10.94 5.94
C SER A 355 -44.59 -10.81 5.48
N PRO A 356 -45.56 -10.73 6.37
CA PRO A 356 -46.96 -10.50 5.97
C PRO A 356 -47.09 -9.11 5.35
N VAL A 357 -47.92 -9.04 4.29
CA VAL A 357 -48.31 -7.84 3.55
C VAL A 357 -49.02 -6.83 4.45
#